data_a848606e45c894639fd579387adab406
#
_entry.id   a848606e45c894639fd579387adab406
#
_cell.length_a   1.000
_cell.length_b   1.000
_cell.length_c   1.000
_cell.angle_alpha   90.00
_cell.angle_beta   90.00
_cell.angle_gamma   90.00
#
_symmetry.space_group_name_H-M   'P 1'
#
loop_
_entity.id
_entity.type
_entity.pdbx_description
1 polymer ?
#
loop_
_entity_poly.entity_id
_entity_poly.type
_entity_poly.pdbx_seq_one_letter_code
_entity_poly.pdbx_strand_id
1 'polypeptide(L)'
;MTGVRSANRLWFAILSLVFLASMIGCTVRYAAEYDASIKEEIIRIAKQVDLFYGRLLETPSGERQYKNYKDDYLKIEADLRALELRNEIRTFNKESTAQTKIALDLWLEDRESHKKDNTVDDATLRLHRKQFTRVFVAMAKGEGAKQ
;
A
#
# COMPACT_ATOMS: atom_id res chain seq x y z
N MET A 1 -20.09 48.83 47.47
CA MET A 1 -20.06 48.62 45.97
C MET A 1 -18.94 47.71 45.55
N THR A 2 -18.73 46.54 46.17
CA THR A 2 -17.57 45.66 45.93
C THR A 2 -17.96 44.28 45.36
N GLY A 3 -19.26 43.99 45.24
CA GLY A 3 -19.69 42.62 44.80
C GLY A 3 -19.71 42.36 43.29
N VAL A 4 -19.86 43.38 42.45
CA VAL A 4 -20.01 43.22 40.99
C VAL A 4 -18.69 42.88 40.28
N ARG A 5 -17.56 43.38 40.80
CA ARG A 5 -16.23 43.15 40.22
C ARG A 5 -15.73 41.72 40.42
N SER A 6 -16.14 41.04 41.45
CA SER A 6 -15.76 39.67 41.77
C SER A 6 -16.53 38.64 40.87
N ALA A 7 -17.81 38.90 40.65
CA ALA A 7 -18.66 38.05 39.79
C ALA A 7 -18.16 38.03 38.33
N ASN A 8 -17.78 39.19 37.78
CA ASN A 8 -17.25 39.26 36.41
C ASN A 8 -15.92 38.51 36.25
N ARG A 9 -15.04 38.56 37.25
CA ARG A 9 -13.78 37.79 37.20
C ARG A 9 -14.01 36.27 37.20
N LEU A 10 -15.00 35.82 37.97
CA LEU A 10 -15.38 34.41 38.02
C LEU A 10 -15.95 33.95 36.69
N TRP A 11 -16.80 34.75 36.06
CA TRP A 11 -17.38 34.48 34.75
C TRP A 11 -16.31 34.40 33.64
N PHE A 12 -15.33 35.30 33.62
CA PHE A 12 -14.23 35.25 32.68
C PHE A 12 -13.32 34.04 32.91
N ALA A 13 -13.10 33.62 34.15
CA ALA A 13 -12.33 32.44 34.48
C ALA A 13 -13.04 31.14 33.99
N ILE A 14 -14.37 31.06 34.18
CA ILE A 14 -15.18 29.91 33.70
C ILE A 14 -15.21 29.89 32.18
N LEU A 15 -15.43 30.99 31.49
CA LEU A 15 -15.39 31.12 30.04
C LEU A 15 -14.03 30.71 29.46
N SER A 16 -12.94 31.12 30.09
CA SER A 16 -11.58 30.78 29.71
C SER A 16 -11.30 29.27 29.88
N LEU A 17 -11.81 28.68 30.97
CA LEU A 17 -11.67 27.23 31.23
C LEU A 17 -12.48 26.40 30.24
N VAL A 18 -13.69 26.81 29.87
CA VAL A 18 -14.52 26.15 28.85
C VAL A 18 -13.87 26.26 27.48
N PHE A 19 -13.29 27.42 27.16
CA PHE A 19 -12.58 27.60 25.88
C PHE A 19 -11.31 26.77 25.80
N LEU A 20 -10.53 26.62 26.90
CA LEU A 20 -9.37 25.70 26.94
C LEU A 20 -9.81 24.24 26.84
N ALA A 21 -10.92 23.83 27.45
CA ALA A 21 -11.43 22.46 27.39
C ALA A 21 -11.94 22.09 26.00
N SER A 22 -12.43 23.04 25.19
CA SER A 22 -12.87 22.82 23.81
C SER A 22 -11.71 22.66 22.82
N MET A 23 -10.47 22.94 23.21
CA MET A 23 -9.26 22.71 22.40
C MET A 23 -8.74 21.26 22.44
N ILE A 24 -9.37 20.38 23.21
CA ILE A 24 -9.10 18.92 23.14
C ILE A 24 -9.81 18.42 21.88
N GLY A 25 -9.25 18.79 20.72
CA GLY A 25 -9.77 18.39 19.43
C GLY A 25 -9.66 16.88 19.27
N CYS A 26 -10.78 16.21 19.01
CA CYS A 26 -10.75 14.88 18.44
C CYS A 26 -9.94 14.95 17.15
N THR A 27 -8.79 14.29 17.10
CA THR A 27 -8.04 14.10 15.84
C THR A 27 -8.91 13.24 14.93
N VAL A 28 -9.55 13.86 13.95
CA VAL A 28 -10.29 13.12 12.93
C VAL A 28 -9.28 12.45 12.03
N ARG A 29 -9.15 11.13 12.12
CA ARG A 29 -8.27 10.35 11.28
C ARG A 29 -8.95 10.08 9.95
N TYR A 30 -8.33 10.51 8.86
CA TYR A 30 -8.78 10.27 7.48
C TYR A 30 -8.02 9.13 6.79
N ALA A 31 -6.97 8.60 7.41
CA ALA A 31 -6.16 7.51 6.88
C ALA A 31 -5.84 6.48 7.99
N ALA A 32 -5.59 5.24 7.57
CA ALA A 32 -5.09 4.19 8.46
C ALA A 32 -3.77 4.63 9.13
N GLU A 33 -3.49 4.12 10.30
CA GLU A 33 -2.18 4.30 10.94
C GLU A 33 -1.07 3.67 10.10
N TYR A 34 0.12 4.27 10.17
CA TYR A 34 1.33 3.67 9.60
C TYR A 34 1.59 2.29 10.20
N ASP A 35 1.93 1.34 9.34
CA ASP A 35 2.33 -0.01 9.74
C ASP A 35 3.65 -0.37 9.05
N ALA A 36 4.72 -0.43 9.83
CA ALA A 36 6.06 -0.78 9.33
C ALA A 36 6.07 -2.16 8.67
N SER A 37 5.31 -3.12 9.21
CA SER A 37 5.26 -4.48 8.67
C SER A 37 4.58 -4.55 7.31
N ILE A 38 3.58 -3.70 7.05
CA ILE A 38 2.98 -3.55 5.70
C ILE A 38 4.00 -2.99 4.73
N LYS A 39 4.75 -1.95 5.13
CA LYS A 39 5.79 -1.36 4.27
C LYS A 39 6.89 -2.37 3.94
N GLU A 40 7.34 -3.13 4.92
CA GLU A 40 8.34 -4.19 4.72
C GLU A 40 7.82 -5.29 3.80
N GLU A 41 6.56 -5.68 3.93
CA GLU A 41 5.93 -6.68 3.07
C GLU A 41 5.81 -6.19 1.61
N ILE A 42 5.42 -4.93 1.40
CA ILE A 42 5.42 -4.31 0.06
C ILE A 42 6.81 -4.41 -0.58
N ILE A 43 7.87 -4.07 0.17
CA ILE A 43 9.26 -4.13 -0.32
C ILE A 43 9.69 -5.58 -0.60
N ARG A 44 9.29 -6.52 0.24
CA ARG A 44 9.57 -7.94 0.07
C ARG A 44 8.94 -8.48 -1.23
N ILE A 45 7.67 -8.18 -1.46
CA ILE A 45 6.97 -8.59 -2.69
C ILE A 45 7.58 -7.92 -3.92
N ALA A 46 7.89 -6.62 -3.83
CA ALA A 46 8.58 -5.89 -4.90
C ALA A 46 9.89 -6.55 -5.31
N LYS A 47 10.70 -6.99 -4.33
CA LYS A 47 11.95 -7.73 -4.59
C LYS A 47 11.69 -9.07 -5.27
N GLN A 48 10.65 -9.80 -4.88
CA GLN A 48 10.31 -11.09 -5.52
C GLN A 48 9.90 -10.90 -6.97
N VAL A 49 9.06 -9.89 -7.25
CA VAL A 49 8.64 -9.53 -8.62
C VAL A 49 9.84 -9.10 -9.47
N ASP A 50 10.72 -8.28 -8.93
CA ASP A 50 11.94 -7.84 -9.64
C ASP A 50 12.86 -9.01 -9.98
N LEU A 51 13.06 -9.95 -9.04
CA LEU A 51 13.83 -11.16 -9.27
C LEU A 51 13.17 -12.09 -10.29
N PHE A 52 11.85 -12.19 -10.28
CA PHE A 52 11.09 -12.98 -11.25
C PHE A 52 11.32 -12.48 -12.68
N TYR A 53 11.13 -11.19 -12.94
CA TYR A 53 11.39 -10.62 -14.26
C TYR A 53 12.88 -10.65 -14.62
N GLY A 54 13.77 -10.49 -13.64
CA GLY A 54 15.21 -10.65 -13.85
C GLY A 54 15.56 -12.03 -14.38
N ARG A 55 15.04 -13.10 -13.76
CA ARG A 55 15.26 -14.49 -14.22
C ARG A 55 14.70 -14.73 -15.61
N LEU A 56 13.50 -14.23 -15.92
CA LEU A 56 12.95 -14.33 -17.27
C LEU A 56 13.83 -13.65 -18.30
N LEU A 57 14.39 -12.47 -18.00
CA LEU A 57 15.28 -11.75 -18.90
C LEU A 57 16.63 -12.45 -19.13
N GLU A 58 17.14 -13.18 -18.13
CA GLU A 58 18.36 -14.00 -18.26
C GLU A 58 18.13 -15.32 -19.00
N THR A 59 16.86 -15.74 -19.14
CA THR A 59 16.49 -16.96 -19.88
C THR A 59 16.26 -16.63 -21.35
N PRO A 60 16.82 -17.41 -22.31
CA PRO A 60 16.52 -17.23 -23.72
C PRO A 60 15.00 -17.30 -24.00
N SER A 61 14.50 -16.47 -24.91
CA SER A 61 13.05 -16.33 -25.15
C SER A 61 12.35 -17.66 -25.50
N GLY A 62 13.01 -18.55 -26.25
CA GLY A 62 12.48 -19.88 -26.60
C GLY A 62 12.38 -20.86 -25.42
N GLU A 63 12.99 -20.54 -24.27
CA GLU A 63 13.02 -21.40 -23.08
C GLU A 63 12.12 -20.84 -21.95
N ARG A 64 11.47 -19.69 -22.17
CA ARG A 64 10.58 -19.02 -21.19
C ARG A 64 9.20 -19.64 -21.14
N GLN A 65 9.11 -20.96 -21.06
CA GLN A 65 7.82 -21.66 -21.04
C GLN A 65 7.12 -21.44 -19.68
N TYR A 66 5.84 -21.12 -19.69
CA TYR A 66 5.03 -20.86 -18.51
C TYR A 66 5.18 -21.92 -17.41
N LYS A 67 5.24 -23.20 -17.79
CA LYS A 67 5.38 -24.32 -16.85
C LYS A 67 6.58 -24.20 -15.92
N ASN A 68 7.67 -23.53 -16.37
CA ASN A 68 8.91 -23.37 -15.63
C ASN A 68 8.80 -22.25 -14.56
N TYR A 69 7.77 -21.40 -14.66
CA TYR A 69 7.55 -20.22 -13.80
C TYR A 69 6.22 -20.27 -13.04
N LYS A 70 5.41 -21.31 -13.24
CA LYS A 70 4.08 -21.46 -12.65
C LYS A 70 4.09 -21.27 -11.12
N ASP A 71 5.05 -21.92 -10.45
CA ASP A 71 5.11 -21.89 -8.99
C ASP A 71 5.53 -20.52 -8.46
N ASP A 72 6.38 -19.80 -9.21
CA ASP A 72 6.74 -18.40 -8.86
C ASP A 72 5.53 -17.47 -9.02
N TYR A 73 4.74 -17.63 -10.10
CA TYR A 73 3.50 -16.89 -10.28
C TYR A 73 2.54 -17.10 -9.10
N LEU A 74 2.31 -18.37 -8.72
CA LEU A 74 1.41 -18.72 -7.61
C LEU A 74 1.89 -18.18 -6.28
N LYS A 75 3.20 -18.22 -6.01
CA LYS A 75 3.79 -17.71 -4.77
C LYS A 75 3.60 -16.20 -4.64
N ILE A 76 3.92 -15.45 -5.69
CA ILE A 76 3.78 -13.98 -5.68
C ILE A 76 2.30 -13.59 -5.63
N GLU A 77 1.41 -14.32 -6.33
CA GLU A 77 -0.03 -14.12 -6.22
C GLU A 77 -0.52 -14.31 -4.77
N ALA A 78 -0.09 -15.38 -4.11
CA ALA A 78 -0.47 -15.63 -2.71
C ALA A 78 -0.01 -14.49 -1.78
N ASP A 79 1.21 -13.99 -1.97
CA ASP A 79 1.74 -12.87 -1.20
C ASP A 79 0.94 -11.57 -1.47
N LEU A 80 0.57 -11.28 -2.71
CA LEU A 80 -0.25 -10.11 -3.06
C LEU A 80 -1.66 -10.21 -2.48
N ARG A 81 -2.29 -11.39 -2.51
CA ARG A 81 -3.61 -11.63 -1.90
C ARG A 81 -3.56 -11.46 -0.37
N ALA A 82 -2.49 -11.94 0.27
CA ALA A 82 -2.29 -11.75 1.70
C ALA A 82 -2.14 -10.26 2.06
N LEU A 83 -1.39 -9.50 1.26
CA LEU A 83 -1.24 -8.06 1.44
C LEU A 83 -2.57 -7.33 1.22
N GLU A 84 -3.36 -7.72 0.20
CA GLU A 84 -4.70 -7.16 -0.06
C GLU A 84 -5.60 -7.36 1.16
N LEU A 85 -5.69 -8.59 1.67
CA LEU A 85 -6.48 -8.92 2.86
C LEU A 85 -6.05 -8.10 4.08
N ARG A 86 -4.73 -7.98 4.33
CA ARG A 86 -4.20 -7.17 5.42
C ARG A 86 -4.57 -5.68 5.29
N ASN A 87 -4.59 -5.16 4.07
CA ASN A 87 -5.00 -3.78 3.82
C ASN A 87 -6.51 -3.60 3.97
N GLU A 88 -7.32 -4.58 3.56
CA GLU A 88 -8.78 -4.53 3.61
C GLU A 88 -9.33 -4.50 5.04
N ILE A 89 -8.74 -5.27 5.95
CA ILE A 89 -9.18 -5.32 7.36
C ILE A 89 -8.82 -4.06 8.17
N ARG A 90 -7.99 -3.16 7.63
CA ARG A 90 -7.58 -1.91 8.30
C ARG A 90 -8.60 -0.81 8.02
N THR A 91 -9.12 -0.18 9.07
CA THR A 91 -10.02 0.98 8.96
C THR A 91 -9.32 2.16 8.27
N PHE A 92 -10.07 2.93 7.47
CA PHE A 92 -9.57 4.10 6.72
C PHE A 92 -8.42 3.81 5.75
N ASN A 93 -8.35 2.59 5.19
CA ASN A 93 -7.25 2.12 4.33
C ASN A 93 -7.65 1.86 2.87
N LYS A 94 -8.76 2.44 2.41
CA LYS A 94 -9.34 2.19 1.10
C LYS A 94 -8.35 2.41 -0.06
N GLU A 95 -7.53 3.43 0.02
CA GLU A 95 -6.55 3.77 -1.02
C GLU A 95 -5.45 2.72 -1.12
N SER A 96 -4.92 2.26 0.02
CA SER A 96 -3.88 1.20 0.02
C SER A 96 -4.45 -0.14 -0.43
N THR A 97 -5.70 -0.47 -0.07
CA THR A 97 -6.41 -1.65 -0.58
C THR A 97 -6.55 -1.58 -2.11
N ALA A 98 -6.98 -0.43 -2.64
CA ALA A 98 -7.11 -0.22 -4.08
C ALA A 98 -5.77 -0.34 -4.81
N GLN A 99 -4.68 0.20 -4.26
CA GLN A 99 -3.34 0.07 -4.82
C GLN A 99 -2.86 -1.39 -4.86
N THR A 100 -3.11 -2.14 -3.79
CA THR A 100 -2.75 -3.57 -3.74
C THR A 100 -3.55 -4.37 -4.74
N LYS A 101 -4.85 -4.07 -4.88
CA LYS A 101 -5.70 -4.69 -5.89
C LYS A 101 -5.16 -4.44 -7.32
N ILE A 102 -4.74 -3.23 -7.63
CA ILE A 102 -4.12 -2.91 -8.93
C ILE A 102 -2.86 -3.78 -9.16
N ALA A 103 -2.00 -3.92 -8.14
CA ALA A 103 -0.81 -4.77 -8.26
C ALA A 103 -1.18 -6.25 -8.50
N LEU A 104 -2.20 -6.75 -7.81
CA LEU A 104 -2.70 -8.12 -7.98
C LEU A 104 -3.32 -8.33 -9.37
N ASP A 105 -4.18 -7.42 -9.82
CA ASP A 105 -4.84 -7.51 -11.13
C ASP A 105 -3.80 -7.52 -12.27
N LEU A 106 -2.79 -6.65 -12.22
CA LEU A 106 -1.68 -6.65 -13.18
C LEU A 106 -0.90 -7.97 -13.16
N TRP A 107 -0.64 -8.54 -11.98
CA TRP A 107 0.05 -9.81 -11.83
C TRP A 107 -0.72 -10.97 -12.44
N LEU A 108 -2.03 -11.00 -12.23
CA LEU A 108 -2.92 -12.01 -12.81
C LEU A 108 -3.00 -11.89 -14.32
N GLU A 109 -3.05 -10.67 -14.87
CA GLU A 109 -3.04 -10.41 -16.31
C GLU A 109 -1.75 -10.92 -16.94
N ASP A 110 -0.59 -10.61 -16.35
CA ASP A 110 0.71 -11.07 -16.83
C ASP A 110 0.82 -12.60 -16.80
N ARG A 111 0.33 -13.22 -15.73
CA ARG A 111 0.30 -14.68 -15.61
C ARG A 111 -0.55 -15.35 -16.71
N GLU A 112 -1.76 -14.83 -16.93
CA GLU A 112 -2.67 -15.41 -17.95
C GLU A 112 -2.13 -15.16 -19.37
N SER A 113 -1.52 -14.02 -19.65
CA SER A 113 -0.84 -13.75 -20.92
C SER A 113 0.30 -14.72 -21.16
N HIS A 114 1.22 -14.88 -20.18
CA HIS A 114 2.33 -15.81 -20.28
C HIS A 114 1.86 -17.28 -20.45
N LYS A 115 0.80 -17.65 -19.72
CA LYS A 115 0.21 -19.00 -19.83
C LYS A 115 -0.40 -19.26 -21.22
N LYS A 116 -1.08 -18.27 -21.80
CA LYS A 116 -1.69 -18.34 -23.12
C LYS A 116 -0.64 -18.45 -24.22
N ASP A 117 0.37 -17.56 -24.19
CA ASP A 117 1.35 -17.43 -25.25
C ASP A 117 2.56 -18.37 -25.06
N ASN A 118 2.68 -18.95 -23.85
CA ASN A 118 3.73 -19.87 -23.40
C ASN A 118 5.16 -19.31 -23.56
N THR A 119 5.29 -18.00 -23.75
CA THR A 119 6.55 -17.25 -23.83
C THR A 119 6.29 -15.76 -23.59
N VAL A 120 7.35 -14.98 -23.31
CA VAL A 120 7.28 -13.52 -23.21
C VAL A 120 8.53 -12.92 -23.83
N ASP A 121 8.37 -11.91 -24.66
CA ASP A 121 9.48 -11.18 -25.28
C ASP A 121 10.18 -10.22 -24.31
N ASP A 122 11.42 -9.83 -24.62
CA ASP A 122 12.23 -8.94 -23.79
C ASP A 122 11.63 -7.55 -23.61
N ALA A 123 10.97 -6.99 -24.62
CA ALA A 123 10.40 -5.65 -24.54
C ALA A 123 9.24 -5.63 -23.54
N THR A 124 8.36 -6.61 -23.61
CA THR A 124 7.25 -6.84 -22.69
C THR A 124 7.77 -7.04 -21.25
N LEU A 125 8.77 -7.91 -21.05
CA LEU A 125 9.35 -8.15 -19.74
C LEU A 125 9.93 -6.88 -19.10
N ARG A 126 10.68 -6.07 -19.88
CA ARG A 126 11.24 -4.79 -19.39
C ARG A 126 10.15 -3.78 -19.06
N LEU A 127 9.10 -3.73 -19.87
CA LEU A 127 7.96 -2.84 -19.65
C LEU A 127 7.24 -3.20 -18.34
N HIS A 128 6.88 -4.47 -18.16
CA HIS A 128 6.15 -4.95 -16.98
C HIS A 128 7.01 -4.82 -15.71
N ARG A 129 8.30 -5.19 -15.75
CA ARG A 129 9.23 -4.97 -14.64
C ARG A 129 9.25 -3.51 -14.19
N LYS A 130 9.31 -2.57 -15.13
CA LYS A 130 9.27 -1.13 -14.85
C LYS A 130 7.92 -0.68 -14.31
N GLN A 131 6.82 -1.23 -14.80
CA GLN A 131 5.47 -0.95 -14.33
C GLN A 131 5.31 -1.37 -12.87
N PHE A 132 5.68 -2.60 -12.52
CA PHE A 132 5.63 -3.09 -11.13
C PHE A 132 6.53 -2.27 -10.20
N THR A 133 7.72 -1.89 -10.64
CA THR A 133 8.59 -0.98 -9.85
C THR A 133 7.85 0.30 -9.47
N ARG A 134 7.14 0.92 -10.42
CA ARG A 134 6.36 2.15 -10.17
C ARG A 134 5.21 1.92 -9.19
N VAL A 135 4.49 0.82 -9.36
CA VAL A 135 3.36 0.44 -8.50
C VAL A 135 3.85 0.25 -7.07
N PHE A 136 4.88 -0.55 -6.84
CA PHE A 136 5.41 -0.81 -5.50
C PHE A 136 6.04 0.43 -4.85
N VAL A 137 6.69 1.30 -5.63
CA VAL A 137 7.19 2.60 -5.13
C VAL A 137 6.02 3.47 -4.66
N ALA A 138 4.91 3.52 -5.41
CA ALA A 138 3.74 4.27 -5.01
C ALA A 138 3.11 3.69 -3.72
N MET A 139 2.98 2.37 -3.63
CA MET A 139 2.47 1.69 -2.44
C MET A 139 3.34 1.96 -1.19
N ALA A 140 4.67 1.82 -1.32
CA ALA A 140 5.59 2.05 -0.21
C ALA A 140 5.61 3.51 0.25
N LYS A 141 5.51 4.47 -0.69
CA LYS A 141 5.36 5.90 -0.38
C LYS A 141 4.02 6.21 0.28
N GLY A 142 2.93 5.61 -0.23
CA GLY A 142 1.60 5.78 0.35
C GLY A 142 1.53 5.28 1.79
N GLU A 143 2.13 4.12 2.11
CA GLU A 143 2.22 3.65 3.49
C GLU A 143 3.12 4.55 4.33
N GLY A 144 4.28 4.98 3.80
CA GLY A 144 5.18 5.89 4.50
C GLY A 144 4.59 7.27 4.80
N ALA A 145 3.65 7.76 4.00
CA ALA A 145 2.98 9.05 4.20
C ALA A 145 1.96 9.05 5.36
N LYS A 146 1.68 7.90 5.97
CA LYS A 146 0.80 7.76 7.14
C LYS A 146 1.53 8.00 8.48
N GLN A 147 2.87 8.18 8.45
CA GLN A 147 3.67 8.56 9.62
C GLN A 147 3.33 10.00 10.05
#